data_d1af75e78563b826354d07fa92447274
#
_entry.id   d1af75e78563b826354d07fa92447274
#
_cell.length_a   1.000
_cell.length_b   1.000
_cell.length_c   1.000
_cell.angle_alpha   90.00
_cell.angle_beta   90.00
_cell.angle_gamma   90.00
#
_symmetry.space_group_name_H-M   'P 1'
#
loop_
_entity.id
_entity.type
_entity.pdbx_description
1 polymer ?
#
loop_
_entity_poly.entity_id
_entity_poly.type
_entity_poly.pdbx_seq_one_letter_code
_entity_poly.pdbx_strand_id
1 'polypeptide(L)'
;LTPSASSADVTADKDNVYQVCFTDPAQGTASAQYISEHNLATKVAVIYNNADAYSTGIYQTFDAKAKELGLDIVAVSTFTDDTTDFSVQVTAAKEAGADLVFLPIYYTPASMILMQANTMGYAPIFFGCDGMDGILAIEGFDTSLAEGLMMLTPFAADAQDEKTVSFVTKYQE
;
A
#
# COMPACT_ATOMS: atom_id res chain seq x y z
N LEU A 1 -19.16 16.20 -0.04
CA LEU A 1 -18.79 15.02 0.72
C LEU A 1 -18.18 13.98 -0.22
N THR A 2 -17.01 13.47 0.11
CA THR A 2 -16.38 12.36 -0.60
C THR A 2 -16.11 11.19 0.35
N PRO A 3 -16.47 9.94 -0.03
CA PRO A 3 -16.20 8.77 0.79
C PRO A 3 -14.79 8.19 0.60
N SER A 4 -14.12 8.42 -0.54
CA SER A 4 -12.90 7.71 -0.92
C SER A 4 -11.79 8.57 -1.51
N ALA A 5 -12.04 9.82 -1.89
CA ALA A 5 -10.96 10.70 -2.36
C ALA A 5 -10.07 11.08 -1.17
N SER A 6 -8.85 10.54 -1.12
CA SER A 6 -7.99 10.46 0.06
C SER A 6 -6.85 11.48 0.11
N SER A 7 -6.58 12.20 -0.99
CA SER A 7 -5.58 13.28 -1.00
C SER A 7 -5.95 14.39 0.00
N ALA A 8 -4.97 14.92 0.70
CA ALA A 8 -5.14 16.07 1.60
C ALA A 8 -5.65 17.33 0.86
N ASP A 9 -5.33 17.48 -0.42
CA ASP A 9 -5.74 18.61 -1.25
C ASP A 9 -7.24 18.67 -1.53
N VAL A 10 -7.95 17.56 -1.30
CA VAL A 10 -9.41 17.50 -1.48
C VAL A 10 -10.13 18.49 -0.57
N THR A 11 -9.67 18.66 0.66
CA THR A 11 -10.27 19.53 1.67
C THR A 11 -9.45 20.80 1.93
N ALA A 12 -8.22 20.88 1.43
CA ALA A 12 -7.35 22.02 1.65
C ALA A 12 -8.01 23.33 1.19
N ASP A 13 -7.99 24.32 2.05
CA ASP A 13 -8.54 25.68 1.80
C ASP A 13 -10.03 25.71 1.37
N LYS A 14 -10.81 24.68 1.78
CA LYS A 14 -12.24 24.55 1.47
C LYS A 14 -13.06 24.29 2.73
N ASP A 15 -13.97 25.20 3.04
CA ASP A 15 -14.85 25.13 4.23
C ASP A 15 -16.11 24.31 4.02
N ASN A 16 -16.43 23.95 2.77
CA ASN A 16 -17.63 23.22 2.37
C ASN A 16 -17.36 21.83 1.76
N VAL A 17 -16.11 21.34 1.84
CA VAL A 17 -15.71 20.00 1.36
C VAL A 17 -15.34 19.12 2.55
N TYR A 18 -15.93 17.94 2.60
CA TYR A 18 -15.79 16.98 3.69
C TYR A 18 -15.32 15.63 3.14
N GLN A 19 -14.37 15.04 3.84
CA GLN A 19 -13.74 13.78 3.52
C GLN A 19 -14.02 12.79 4.67
N VAL A 20 -14.56 11.59 4.38
CA VAL A 20 -14.88 10.58 5.41
C VAL A 20 -13.81 9.49 5.50
N CYS A 21 -13.04 9.29 4.42
CA CYS A 21 -11.91 8.36 4.42
C CYS A 21 -10.72 8.93 5.18
N PHE A 22 -9.79 8.09 5.58
CA PHE A 22 -8.48 8.55 6.03
C PHE A 22 -7.69 9.18 4.87
N THR A 23 -6.67 9.96 5.18
CA THR A 23 -5.87 10.67 4.16
C THR A 23 -4.64 9.87 3.75
N ASP A 24 -4.14 10.11 2.54
CA ASP A 24 -2.90 9.50 2.04
C ASP A 24 -1.70 9.74 3.00
N PRO A 25 -1.48 10.96 3.52
CA PRO A 25 -0.46 11.19 4.53
C PRO A 25 -0.59 10.32 5.78
N ALA A 26 -1.82 10.03 6.22
CA ALA A 26 -2.04 9.17 7.38
C ALA A 26 -1.67 7.72 7.07
N GLN A 27 -1.92 7.23 5.85
CA GLN A 27 -1.54 5.89 5.44
C GLN A 27 -0.03 5.69 5.43
N GLY A 28 0.73 6.63 4.88
CA GLY A 28 2.19 6.55 4.85
C GLY A 28 2.80 6.52 6.25
N THR A 29 2.33 7.41 7.12
CA THR A 29 2.77 7.46 8.52
C THR A 29 2.44 6.18 9.28
N ALA A 30 1.20 5.69 9.17
CA ALA A 30 0.76 4.48 9.86
C ALA A 30 1.50 3.23 9.37
N SER A 31 1.77 3.13 8.06
CA SER A 31 2.55 2.01 7.49
C SER A 31 3.96 1.95 8.08
N ALA A 32 4.67 3.07 8.11
CA ALA A 32 6.02 3.12 8.68
C ALA A 32 6.03 2.77 10.17
N GLN A 33 5.05 3.28 10.93
CA GLN A 33 4.90 2.95 12.35
C GLN A 33 4.64 1.47 12.56
N TYR A 34 3.71 0.89 11.83
CA TYR A 34 3.36 -0.52 11.96
C TYR A 34 4.53 -1.43 11.63
N ILE A 35 5.25 -1.17 10.54
CA ILE A 35 6.45 -1.92 10.15
C ILE A 35 7.51 -1.87 11.25
N SER A 36 7.75 -0.69 11.83
CA SER A 36 8.72 -0.50 12.89
C SER A 36 8.31 -1.16 14.21
N GLU A 37 7.08 -0.93 14.67
CA GLU A 37 6.58 -1.44 15.97
C GLU A 37 6.51 -2.96 16.00
N HIS A 38 6.21 -3.60 14.86
CA HIS A 38 6.12 -5.05 14.75
C HIS A 38 7.41 -5.71 14.27
N ASN A 39 8.46 -4.92 14.03
CA ASN A 39 9.76 -5.42 13.52
C ASN A 39 9.58 -6.31 12.28
N LEU A 40 8.74 -5.89 11.33
CA LEU A 40 8.40 -6.70 10.17
C LEU A 40 9.55 -6.85 9.19
N ALA A 41 10.50 -5.92 9.19
CA ALA A 41 11.60 -5.91 8.24
C ALA A 41 12.87 -5.32 8.85
N THR A 42 14.01 -5.74 8.31
CA THR A 42 15.32 -5.12 8.55
C THR A 42 15.72 -4.17 7.42
N LYS A 43 15.28 -4.46 6.20
CA LYS A 43 15.57 -3.68 4.99
C LYS A 43 14.31 -3.50 4.16
N VAL A 44 13.91 -2.27 3.95
CA VAL A 44 12.69 -1.93 3.22
C VAL A 44 13.04 -1.40 1.83
N ALA A 45 12.40 -1.95 0.79
CA ALA A 45 12.33 -1.30 -0.51
C ALA A 45 10.97 -0.63 -0.71
N VAL A 46 10.93 0.42 -1.51
CA VAL A 46 9.68 1.10 -1.90
C VAL A 46 9.56 1.10 -3.42
N ILE A 47 8.39 0.74 -3.93
CA ILE A 47 8.05 0.88 -5.35
C ILE A 47 6.76 1.69 -5.43
N TYR A 48 6.79 2.87 -6.07
CA TYR A 48 5.64 3.74 -6.13
C TYR A 48 5.45 4.40 -7.49
N ASN A 49 4.22 4.80 -7.80
CA ASN A 49 3.89 5.53 -9.02
C ASN A 49 4.17 7.02 -8.81
N ASN A 50 5.18 7.56 -9.51
CA ASN A 50 5.56 8.95 -9.38
C ASN A 50 4.71 9.92 -10.23
N ALA A 51 3.80 9.42 -11.03
CA ALA A 51 2.84 10.20 -11.80
C ALA A 51 1.48 10.35 -11.09
N ASP A 52 1.25 9.59 -10.00
CA ASP A 52 0.00 9.57 -9.25
C ASP A 52 0.10 10.29 -7.91
N ALA A 53 -0.86 11.18 -7.63
CA ALA A 53 -0.89 11.98 -6.40
C ALA A 53 -1.11 11.11 -5.14
N TYR A 54 -1.93 10.06 -5.23
CA TYR A 54 -2.17 9.10 -4.16
C TYR A 54 -0.85 8.42 -3.75
N SER A 55 -0.19 7.81 -4.72
CA SER A 55 1.04 7.04 -4.52
C SER A 55 2.18 7.91 -3.98
N THR A 56 2.38 9.11 -4.56
CA THR A 56 3.40 10.07 -4.11
C THR A 56 3.11 10.63 -2.73
N GLY A 57 1.85 10.95 -2.43
CA GLY A 57 1.45 11.48 -1.13
C GLY A 57 1.70 10.51 0.01
N ILE A 58 1.39 9.22 -0.18
CA ILE A 58 1.70 8.17 0.79
C ILE A 58 3.21 7.97 0.93
N TYR A 59 3.93 7.87 -0.20
CA TYR A 59 5.38 7.68 -0.15
C TYR A 59 6.10 8.78 0.63
N GLN A 60 5.76 10.05 0.40
CA GLN A 60 6.41 11.18 1.06
C GLN A 60 6.31 11.11 2.59
N THR A 61 5.14 10.76 3.11
CA THR A 61 4.93 10.66 4.57
C THR A 61 5.49 9.37 5.14
N PHE A 62 5.47 8.28 4.36
CA PHE A 62 6.16 7.04 4.71
C PHE A 62 7.67 7.27 4.86
N ASP A 63 8.32 7.87 3.87
CA ASP A 63 9.77 8.15 3.86
C ASP A 63 10.18 9.04 5.03
N ALA A 64 9.41 10.12 5.28
CA ALA A 64 9.66 11.00 6.41
C ALA A 64 9.57 10.26 7.75
N LYS A 65 8.53 9.46 7.94
CA LYS A 65 8.31 8.71 9.19
C LYS A 65 9.29 7.55 9.34
N ALA A 66 9.62 6.86 8.26
CA ALA A 66 10.64 5.79 8.25
C ALA A 66 12.01 6.31 8.70
N LYS A 67 12.42 7.48 8.22
CA LYS A 67 13.65 8.16 8.65
C LYS A 67 13.62 8.53 10.13
N GLU A 68 12.50 9.05 10.63
CA GLU A 68 12.32 9.36 12.05
C GLU A 68 12.47 8.12 12.94
N LEU A 69 11.93 6.99 12.48
CA LEU A 69 11.95 5.70 13.19
C LEU A 69 13.25 4.90 12.98
N GLY A 70 14.12 5.33 12.06
CA GLY A 70 15.36 4.62 11.76
C GLY A 70 15.16 3.34 10.94
N LEU A 71 14.08 3.23 10.16
CA LEU A 71 13.90 2.13 9.21
C LEU A 71 14.94 2.24 8.09
N ASP A 72 15.56 1.11 7.74
CA ASP A 72 16.57 1.04 6.68
C ASP A 72 15.88 0.92 5.29
N ILE A 73 15.68 2.05 4.62
CA ILE A 73 15.16 2.08 3.25
C ILE A 73 16.33 1.89 2.30
N VAL A 74 16.50 0.67 1.77
CA VAL A 74 17.65 0.26 0.95
C VAL A 74 17.46 0.50 -0.54
N ALA A 75 16.24 0.63 -1.02
CA ALA A 75 15.92 0.91 -2.43
C ALA A 75 14.61 1.69 -2.55
N VAL A 76 14.59 2.64 -3.47
CA VAL A 76 13.37 3.36 -3.88
C VAL A 76 13.32 3.36 -5.40
N SER A 77 12.26 2.79 -5.95
CA SER A 77 12.03 2.70 -7.39
C SER A 77 10.69 3.31 -7.76
N THR A 78 10.62 3.87 -8.96
CA THR A 78 9.40 4.50 -9.46
C THR A 78 8.94 3.86 -10.76
N PHE A 79 7.67 4.11 -11.07
CA PHE A 79 7.05 3.79 -12.35
C PHE A 79 5.99 4.85 -12.70
N THR A 80 5.41 4.76 -13.87
CA THR A 80 4.31 5.60 -14.35
C THR A 80 3.14 4.75 -14.82
N ASP A 81 1.99 5.36 -15.10
CA ASP A 81 0.75 4.64 -15.47
C ASP A 81 0.89 3.72 -16.69
N ASP A 82 1.82 4.03 -17.60
CA ASP A 82 2.07 3.22 -18.80
C ASP A 82 3.00 2.02 -18.55
N THR A 83 3.50 1.83 -17.33
CA THR A 83 4.45 0.76 -17.00
C THR A 83 3.75 -0.60 -16.95
N THR A 84 4.22 -1.53 -17.74
CA THR A 84 3.71 -2.93 -17.80
C THR A 84 4.77 -3.97 -17.44
N ASP A 85 6.04 -3.56 -17.29
CA ASP A 85 7.17 -4.41 -16.89
C ASP A 85 7.83 -3.82 -15.66
N PHE A 86 7.83 -4.58 -14.59
CA PHE A 86 8.38 -4.19 -13.28
C PHE A 86 9.71 -4.90 -12.96
N SER A 87 10.33 -5.53 -13.95
CA SER A 87 11.59 -6.27 -13.75
C SER A 87 12.71 -5.42 -13.16
N VAL A 88 12.82 -4.17 -13.59
CA VAL A 88 13.85 -3.23 -13.10
C VAL A 88 13.61 -2.89 -11.62
N GLN A 89 12.37 -2.57 -11.24
CA GLN A 89 12.02 -2.21 -9.87
C GLN A 89 12.19 -3.39 -8.92
N VAL A 90 11.73 -4.56 -9.33
CA VAL A 90 11.85 -5.80 -8.54
C VAL A 90 13.32 -6.24 -8.42
N THR A 91 14.11 -6.11 -9.49
CA THR A 91 15.54 -6.38 -9.46
C THR A 91 16.25 -5.47 -8.44
N ALA A 92 15.96 -4.17 -8.49
CA ALA A 92 16.58 -3.22 -7.56
C ALA A 92 16.27 -3.55 -6.09
N ALA A 93 15.02 -3.90 -5.76
CA ALA A 93 14.65 -4.32 -4.42
C ALA A 93 15.35 -5.61 -3.99
N LYS A 94 15.40 -6.61 -4.87
CA LYS A 94 16.07 -7.89 -4.62
C LYS A 94 17.58 -7.74 -4.43
N GLU A 95 18.26 -7.00 -5.30
CA GLU A 95 19.72 -6.79 -5.21
C GLU A 95 20.13 -5.96 -4.01
N ALA A 96 19.27 -5.02 -3.57
CA ALA A 96 19.45 -4.30 -2.31
C ALA A 96 19.26 -5.18 -1.07
N GLY A 97 18.72 -6.39 -1.24
CA GLY A 97 18.48 -7.35 -0.18
C GLY A 97 17.31 -6.95 0.72
N ALA A 98 16.30 -6.26 0.17
CA ALA A 98 15.11 -5.90 0.90
C ALA A 98 14.32 -7.15 1.30
N ASP A 99 13.92 -7.21 2.56
CA ASP A 99 13.07 -8.27 3.13
C ASP A 99 11.59 -7.87 3.21
N LEU A 100 11.30 -6.56 3.00
CA LEU A 100 9.97 -6.03 2.81
C LEU A 100 9.94 -5.04 1.63
N VAL A 101 8.88 -5.14 0.81
CA VAL A 101 8.60 -4.16 -0.27
C VAL A 101 7.31 -3.42 0.07
N PHE A 102 7.44 -2.12 0.31
CA PHE A 102 6.30 -1.23 0.52
C PHE A 102 5.75 -0.76 -0.82
N LEU A 103 4.45 -0.95 -1.03
CA LEU A 103 3.73 -0.71 -2.27
C LEU A 103 2.55 0.25 -2.04
N PRO A 104 2.77 1.58 -1.96
CA PRO A 104 1.69 2.56 -1.88
C PRO A 104 1.07 2.78 -3.27
N ILE A 105 0.44 1.75 -3.82
CA ILE A 105 -0.07 1.68 -5.20
C ILE A 105 -1.39 0.94 -5.27
N TYR A 106 -2.04 0.95 -6.42
CA TYR A 106 -3.27 0.21 -6.66
C TYR A 106 -3.01 -1.28 -6.98
N TYR A 107 -4.08 -2.08 -6.86
CA TYR A 107 -4.02 -3.54 -6.98
C TYR A 107 -3.52 -4.05 -8.34
N THR A 108 -3.80 -3.35 -9.45
CA THR A 108 -3.36 -3.81 -10.78
C THR A 108 -1.83 -3.80 -10.93
N PRO A 109 -1.09 -2.68 -10.74
CA PRO A 109 0.37 -2.73 -10.76
C PRO A 109 0.95 -3.60 -9.64
N ALA A 110 0.31 -3.67 -8.48
CA ALA A 110 0.75 -4.55 -7.40
C ALA A 110 0.73 -6.02 -7.82
N SER A 111 -0.33 -6.50 -8.46
CA SER A 111 -0.40 -7.88 -8.95
C SER A 111 0.72 -8.21 -9.95
N MET A 112 1.06 -7.28 -10.81
CA MET A 112 2.19 -7.43 -11.77
C MET A 112 3.54 -7.52 -11.05
N ILE A 113 3.75 -6.71 -10.00
CA ILE A 113 4.95 -6.75 -9.17
C ILE A 113 5.07 -8.10 -8.44
N LEU A 114 3.99 -8.60 -7.86
CA LEU A 114 3.97 -9.91 -7.19
C LEU A 114 4.30 -11.05 -8.17
N MET A 115 3.69 -11.05 -9.36
CA MET A 115 3.99 -12.02 -10.41
C MET A 115 5.45 -11.95 -10.86
N GLN A 116 5.99 -10.73 -11.04
CA GLN A 116 7.38 -10.52 -11.42
C GLN A 116 8.34 -11.02 -10.35
N ALA A 117 8.08 -10.70 -9.07
CA ALA A 117 8.87 -11.17 -7.95
C ALA A 117 8.90 -12.70 -7.86
N ASN A 118 7.75 -13.35 -8.01
CA ASN A 118 7.65 -14.80 -8.05
C ASN A 118 8.49 -15.41 -9.20
N THR A 119 8.39 -14.85 -10.39
CA THR A 119 9.17 -15.29 -11.56
C THR A 119 10.67 -15.19 -11.31
N MET A 120 11.10 -14.20 -10.55
CA MET A 120 12.50 -13.97 -10.19
C MET A 120 12.95 -14.75 -8.94
N GLY A 121 12.09 -15.56 -8.33
CA GLY A 121 12.37 -16.26 -7.08
C GLY A 121 12.71 -15.30 -5.93
N TYR A 122 11.97 -14.19 -5.84
CA TYR A 122 12.09 -13.19 -4.78
C TYR A 122 10.78 -13.14 -3.98
N ALA A 123 10.85 -13.45 -2.70
CA ALA A 123 9.70 -13.61 -1.82
C ALA A 123 9.85 -12.73 -0.54
N PRO A 124 9.83 -11.40 -0.68
CA PRO A 124 9.81 -10.50 0.46
C PRO A 124 8.41 -10.45 1.08
N ILE A 125 8.29 -9.82 2.25
CA ILE A 125 7.00 -9.36 2.71
C ILE A 125 6.53 -8.22 1.80
N PHE A 126 5.32 -8.33 1.23
CA PHE A 126 4.68 -7.20 0.55
C PHE A 126 3.74 -6.48 1.50
N PHE A 127 3.87 -5.16 1.56
CA PHE A 127 3.04 -4.31 2.41
C PHE A 127 2.45 -3.17 1.59
N GLY A 128 1.14 -3.07 1.56
CA GLY A 128 0.41 -2.08 0.76
C GLY A 128 -0.50 -1.16 1.57
N CYS A 129 -1.27 -0.39 0.84
CA CYS A 129 -2.27 0.55 1.35
C CYS A 129 -3.66 0.15 0.83
N ASP A 130 -4.68 0.97 1.10
CA ASP A 130 -6.07 0.69 0.74
C ASP A 130 -6.29 0.48 -0.77
N GLY A 131 -5.47 1.10 -1.62
CA GLY A 131 -5.51 0.88 -3.07
C GLY A 131 -5.21 -0.55 -3.52
N MET A 132 -4.71 -1.40 -2.63
CA MET A 132 -4.54 -2.83 -2.90
C MET A 132 -5.82 -3.65 -2.74
N ASP A 133 -6.85 -3.09 -2.14
CA ASP A 133 -8.13 -3.78 -2.01
C ASP A 133 -8.68 -4.17 -3.40
N GLY A 134 -9.10 -5.43 -3.52
CA GLY A 134 -9.53 -6.00 -4.81
C GLY A 134 -8.47 -6.82 -5.54
N ILE A 135 -7.22 -6.91 -5.07
CA ILE A 135 -6.17 -7.71 -5.73
C ILE A 135 -6.58 -9.18 -5.94
N LEU A 136 -7.31 -9.76 -4.99
CA LEU A 136 -7.78 -11.15 -5.07
C LEU A 136 -8.91 -11.34 -6.09
N ALA A 137 -9.54 -10.26 -6.57
CA ALA A 137 -10.63 -10.30 -7.53
C ALA A 137 -10.16 -10.09 -8.99
N ILE A 138 -8.88 -9.91 -9.23
CA ILE A 138 -8.32 -9.75 -10.57
C ILE A 138 -8.47 -11.05 -11.35
N GLU A 139 -9.13 -10.99 -12.50
CA GLU A 139 -9.30 -12.14 -13.38
C GLU A 139 -7.94 -12.68 -13.85
N GLY A 140 -7.72 -13.98 -13.65
CA GLY A 140 -6.48 -14.67 -14.05
C GLY A 140 -5.28 -14.44 -13.12
N PHE A 141 -5.42 -13.69 -12.02
CA PHE A 141 -4.36 -13.56 -11.02
C PHE A 141 -4.30 -14.81 -10.14
N ASP A 142 -3.09 -15.34 -9.97
CA ASP A 142 -2.84 -16.41 -9.01
C ASP A 142 -2.85 -15.86 -7.60
N THR A 143 -3.96 -16.03 -6.89
CA THR A 143 -4.16 -15.49 -5.53
C THR A 143 -3.18 -16.05 -4.50
N SER A 144 -2.54 -17.20 -4.77
CA SER A 144 -1.50 -17.74 -3.88
C SER A 144 -0.28 -16.82 -3.78
N LEU A 145 -0.05 -15.97 -4.78
CA LEU A 145 1.03 -14.97 -4.77
C LEU A 145 0.79 -13.83 -3.77
N ALA A 146 -0.45 -13.65 -3.34
CA ALA A 146 -0.82 -12.66 -2.34
C ALA A 146 -0.83 -13.23 -0.91
N GLU A 147 -0.45 -14.50 -0.72
CA GLU A 147 -0.37 -15.07 0.62
C GLU A 147 0.72 -14.36 1.44
N GLY A 148 0.36 -13.90 2.64
CA GLY A 148 1.25 -13.11 3.50
C GLY A 148 1.35 -11.64 3.13
N LEU A 149 0.69 -11.18 2.07
CA LEU A 149 0.56 -9.76 1.78
C LEU A 149 -0.20 -9.06 2.91
N MET A 150 0.32 -7.95 3.38
CA MET A 150 -0.32 -7.08 4.36
C MET A 150 -0.73 -5.76 3.71
N MET A 151 -1.83 -5.19 4.14
CA MET A 151 -2.25 -3.87 3.68
C MET A 151 -3.03 -3.12 4.75
N LEU A 152 -3.00 -1.80 4.68
CA LEU A 152 -3.93 -0.97 5.43
C LEU A 152 -5.31 -1.01 4.75
N THR A 153 -6.36 -1.06 5.55
CA THR A 153 -7.73 -0.94 5.07
C THR A 153 -8.55 -0.11 6.05
N PRO A 154 -9.45 0.77 5.57
CA PRO A 154 -10.36 1.51 6.44
C PRO A 154 -11.45 0.63 7.03
N PHE A 155 -11.72 -0.53 6.42
CA PHE A 155 -12.82 -1.41 6.77
C PHE A 155 -12.53 -2.85 6.38
N ALA A 156 -12.70 -3.76 7.33
CA ALA A 156 -12.66 -5.20 7.11
C ALA A 156 -14.03 -5.78 7.50
N ALA A 157 -14.77 -6.30 6.50
CA ALA A 157 -16.14 -6.79 6.70
C ALA A 157 -16.23 -8.01 7.64
N ASP A 158 -15.13 -8.72 7.83
CA ASP A 158 -14.96 -9.89 8.68
C ASP A 158 -14.46 -9.55 10.10
N ALA A 159 -14.18 -8.28 10.38
CA ALA A 159 -13.78 -7.84 11.72
C ALA A 159 -14.87 -8.12 12.75
N GLN A 160 -14.46 -8.52 13.95
CA GLN A 160 -15.36 -9.02 14.99
C GLN A 160 -15.76 -7.96 16.02
N ASP A 161 -15.38 -6.70 15.81
CA ASP A 161 -15.82 -5.61 16.67
C ASP A 161 -17.34 -5.34 16.49
N GLU A 162 -18.01 -4.92 17.58
CA GLU A 162 -19.45 -4.77 17.63
C GLU A 162 -20.01 -3.80 16.57
N LYS A 163 -19.27 -2.74 16.24
CA LYS A 163 -19.72 -1.75 15.24
C LYS A 163 -19.69 -2.33 13.84
N THR A 164 -18.60 -3.04 13.48
CA THR A 164 -18.47 -3.69 12.18
C THR A 164 -19.52 -4.79 12.02
N VAL A 165 -19.69 -5.67 12.99
CA VAL A 165 -20.71 -6.73 12.95
C VAL A 165 -22.12 -6.13 12.80
N SER A 166 -22.45 -5.09 13.57
CA SER A 166 -23.74 -4.42 13.49
C SER A 166 -23.96 -3.76 12.12
N PHE A 167 -22.92 -3.11 11.56
CA PHE A 167 -23.01 -2.50 10.24
C PHE A 167 -23.22 -3.54 9.15
N VAL A 168 -22.38 -4.58 9.11
CA VAL A 168 -22.47 -5.65 8.10
C VAL A 168 -23.83 -6.34 8.13
N THR A 169 -24.34 -6.68 9.33
CA THR A 169 -25.66 -7.30 9.49
C THR A 169 -26.75 -6.43 8.88
N LYS A 170 -26.77 -5.13 9.21
CA LYS A 170 -27.79 -4.20 8.69
C LYS A 170 -27.65 -3.92 7.19
N TYR A 171 -26.45 -4.03 6.64
CA TYR A 171 -26.23 -3.84 5.21
C TYR A 171 -26.72 -5.03 4.38
N GLN A 172 -26.72 -6.23 4.97
CA GLN A 172 -27.21 -7.46 4.31
C GLN A 172 -28.75 -7.63 4.37
N GLU A 173 -29.47 -6.90 5.22
CA GLU A 173 -30.92 -6.84 5.30
C GLU A 173 -31.54 -6.02 4.14
#